data_a7e7ffc5adadabb9a2f4d5b624dfadf5
#
_entry.id   a7e7ffc5adadabb9a2f4d5b624dfadf5
#
_cell.length_a   1.000
_cell.length_b   1.000
_cell.length_c   1.000
_cell.angle_alpha   90.00
_cell.angle_beta   90.00
_cell.angle_gamma   90.00
#
_symmetry.space_group_name_H-M   'P 1'
#
loop_
_entity.id
_entity.type
_entity.pdbx_description
1 polymer ?
#
loop_
_entity_poly.entity_id
_entity_poly.type
_entity_poly.pdbx_seq_one_letter_code
_entity_poly.pdbx_strand_id
1 'polypeptide(L)'
;VEDKIHQRSIGPYSLITQQPLGGKAQSGGQRFGEMEVWALEAYGAAHTLQEILTIKSDDVPGRSKAYEAIIKGEPIRKVNVPESFNVLVRELKGLCLDVELLKDGVRIDDSSARQDSFQTRPPLTESRTMDEDIVWGPSEQKEPEEAS
;
A
#
# COMPACT_ATOMS: atom_id res chain seq x y z
N VAL A 1 1.57 2.34 33.35
CA VAL A 1 1.22 3.00 32.06
C VAL A 1 2.42 2.97 31.13
N GLU A 2 3.60 3.27 31.63
CA GLU A 2 4.83 3.35 30.85
C GLU A 2 5.14 2.01 30.12
N ASP A 3 4.93 0.88 30.78
CA ASP A 3 5.13 -0.43 30.19
C ASP A 3 4.08 -0.81 29.14
N LYS A 4 2.92 -0.19 29.17
CA LYS A 4 1.79 -0.48 28.25
C LYS A 4 1.62 0.52 27.13
N ILE A 5 2.26 1.69 27.24
CA ILE A 5 2.15 2.71 26.21
C ILE A 5 2.78 2.23 24.91
N HIS A 6 2.06 2.33 23.83
CA HIS A 6 2.51 1.85 22.53
C HIS A 6 1.88 2.66 21.39
N GLN A 7 2.68 2.91 20.35
CA GLN A 7 2.26 3.53 19.11
C GLN A 7 2.94 2.82 17.93
N ARG A 8 2.26 2.79 16.81
CA ARG A 8 2.81 2.33 15.53
C ARG A 8 2.48 3.33 14.42
N SER A 9 3.48 3.62 13.59
CA SER A 9 3.31 4.27 12.30
C SER A 9 3.66 3.28 11.19
N ILE A 10 4.92 2.89 11.12
CA ILE A 10 5.43 1.87 10.21
C ILE A 10 6.05 0.76 11.05
N GLY A 11 5.93 -0.48 10.61
CA GLY A 11 6.52 -1.60 11.32
C GLY A 11 6.46 -2.89 10.49
N PRO A 12 6.89 -4.02 11.08
CA PRO A 12 6.93 -5.30 10.38
C PRO A 12 5.54 -5.85 10.07
N TYR A 13 5.48 -6.63 9.00
CA TYR A 13 4.28 -7.34 8.54
C TYR A 13 4.50 -8.84 8.52
N SER A 14 3.44 -9.62 8.69
CA SER A 14 3.49 -11.06 8.54
C SER A 14 3.82 -11.44 7.09
N LEU A 15 4.66 -12.47 6.90
CA LEU A 15 5.03 -12.96 5.57
C LEU A 15 3.86 -13.61 4.84
N ILE A 16 2.99 -14.29 5.55
CA ILE A 16 1.88 -15.06 4.98
C ILE A 16 0.67 -14.17 4.72
N THR A 17 0.16 -13.52 5.76
CA THR A 17 -1.07 -12.73 5.70
C THR A 17 -0.86 -11.30 5.23
N GLN A 18 0.40 -10.81 5.21
CA GLN A 18 0.74 -9.42 4.91
C GLN A 18 0.05 -8.38 5.80
N GLN A 19 -0.42 -8.83 6.95
CA GLN A 19 -1.01 -7.98 7.98
C GLN A 19 0.05 -7.49 8.96
N PRO A 20 -0.15 -6.34 9.63
CA PRO A 20 0.74 -5.89 10.69
C PRO A 20 0.90 -6.95 11.78
N LEU A 21 2.12 -7.15 12.26
CA LEU A 21 2.38 -8.02 13.41
C LEU A 21 1.78 -7.41 14.68
N GLY A 22 1.47 -8.26 15.65
CA GLY A 22 1.02 -7.86 17.00
C GLY A 22 2.19 -7.71 17.97
N GLY A 23 1.94 -7.04 19.09
CA GLY A 23 2.87 -6.93 20.21
C GLY A 23 3.70 -5.65 20.23
N LYS A 24 3.87 -5.08 21.44
CA LYS A 24 4.62 -3.85 21.67
C LYS A 24 6.11 -3.98 21.32
N ALA A 25 6.73 -5.11 21.68
CA ALA A 25 8.15 -5.34 21.45
C ALA A 25 8.54 -5.37 19.96
N GLN A 26 7.58 -5.69 19.08
CA GLN A 26 7.78 -5.79 17.63
C GLN A 26 7.25 -4.56 16.87
N SER A 27 6.95 -3.46 17.55
CA SER A 27 6.24 -2.33 16.95
C SER A 27 4.98 -2.78 16.21
N GLY A 28 4.21 -3.66 16.83
CA GLY A 28 3.02 -4.27 16.24
C GLY A 28 1.83 -3.32 16.22
N GLY A 29 0.86 -3.64 15.37
CA GLY A 29 -0.42 -2.93 15.29
C GLY A 29 -1.43 -3.46 16.30
N GLN A 30 -2.49 -2.71 16.53
CA GLN A 30 -3.62 -3.12 17.31
C GLN A 30 -4.56 -4.00 16.48
N ARG A 31 -5.19 -4.98 17.11
CA ARG A 31 -6.21 -5.79 16.46
C ARG A 31 -7.51 -4.97 16.34
N PHE A 32 -7.97 -4.83 15.13
CA PHE A 32 -9.30 -4.29 14.83
C PHE A 32 -10.27 -5.45 14.65
N GLY A 33 -11.00 -5.76 15.70
CA GLY A 33 -11.85 -6.95 15.74
C GLY A 33 -13.24 -6.71 15.14
N GLU A 34 -14.07 -7.73 15.23
CA GLU A 34 -15.43 -7.75 14.69
C GLU A 34 -16.31 -6.66 15.32
N MET A 35 -16.22 -6.47 16.64
CA MET A 35 -17.01 -5.46 17.34
C MET A 35 -16.64 -4.04 16.95
N GLU A 36 -15.35 -3.77 16.73
CA GLU A 36 -14.85 -2.48 16.29
C GLU A 36 -15.35 -2.16 14.87
N VAL A 37 -15.44 -3.18 14.02
CA VAL A 37 -16.05 -3.05 12.68
C VAL A 37 -17.51 -2.66 12.79
N TRP A 38 -18.28 -3.30 13.67
CA TRP A 38 -19.69 -2.95 13.91
C TRP A 38 -19.86 -1.50 14.37
N ALA A 39 -18.95 -1.00 15.19
CA ALA A 39 -18.97 0.40 15.61
C ALA A 39 -18.80 1.36 14.42
N LEU A 40 -17.89 1.08 13.51
CA LEU A 40 -17.70 1.89 12.30
C LEU A 40 -18.89 1.79 11.35
N GLU A 41 -19.49 0.63 11.22
CA GLU A 41 -20.72 0.43 10.45
C GLU A 41 -21.89 1.25 11.03
N ALA A 42 -22.04 1.28 12.35
CA ALA A 42 -23.05 2.06 13.04
C ALA A 42 -22.90 3.57 12.80
N TYR A 43 -21.67 4.06 12.69
CA TYR A 43 -21.40 5.45 12.35
C TYR A 43 -21.50 5.76 10.84
N GLY A 44 -21.65 4.74 9.99
CA GLY A 44 -21.64 4.92 8.55
C GLY A 44 -20.28 5.35 7.98
N ALA A 45 -19.18 5.10 8.70
CA ALA A 45 -17.83 5.50 8.33
C ALA A 45 -17.20 4.50 7.34
N ALA A 46 -17.77 4.39 6.15
CA ALA A 46 -17.36 3.40 5.14
C ALA A 46 -15.93 3.62 4.63
N HIS A 47 -15.53 4.86 4.39
CA HIS A 47 -14.17 5.17 3.92
C HIS A 47 -13.10 4.84 4.95
N THR A 48 -13.36 5.12 6.22
CA THR A 48 -12.44 4.77 7.32
C THR A 48 -12.29 3.26 7.44
N LEU A 49 -13.39 2.52 7.33
CA LEU A 49 -13.39 1.06 7.37
C LEU A 49 -12.60 0.49 6.17
N GLN A 50 -12.82 1.01 4.98
CA GLN A 50 -12.07 0.62 3.78
C GLN A 50 -10.57 0.85 3.94
N GLU A 51 -10.17 1.98 4.47
CA GLU A 51 -8.76 2.31 4.74
C GLU A 51 -8.12 1.33 5.73
N ILE A 52 -8.83 1.00 6.81
CA ILE A 52 -8.35 0.06 7.83
C ILE A 52 -8.16 -1.34 7.23
N LEU A 53 -9.08 -1.78 6.37
CA LEU A 53 -9.04 -3.11 5.76
C LEU A 53 -8.00 -3.23 4.64
N THR A 54 -7.61 -2.16 4.00
CA THR A 54 -6.74 -2.18 2.80
C THR A 54 -5.36 -1.60 3.07
N ILE A 55 -5.21 -0.29 3.00
CA ILE A 55 -3.90 0.40 3.10
C ILE A 55 -3.20 0.11 4.42
N LYS A 56 -3.94 0.05 5.51
CA LYS A 56 -3.41 -0.22 6.84
C LYS A 56 -3.21 -1.71 7.15
N SER A 57 -3.62 -2.60 6.25
CA SER A 57 -3.59 -4.04 6.47
C SER A 57 -2.84 -4.76 5.35
N ASP A 58 -3.53 -5.42 4.44
CA ASP A 58 -2.97 -6.42 3.52
C ASP A 58 -2.74 -5.96 2.08
N ASP A 59 -3.18 -4.76 1.71
CA ASP A 59 -2.94 -4.20 0.38
C ASP A 59 -1.50 -3.70 0.22
N VAL A 60 -0.59 -4.60 -0.18
CA VAL A 60 0.84 -4.30 -0.35
C VAL A 60 1.08 -3.17 -1.36
N PRO A 61 0.53 -3.23 -2.60
CA PRO A 61 0.74 -2.14 -3.56
C PRO A 61 0.10 -0.82 -3.13
N GLY A 62 -1.08 -0.88 -2.50
CA GLY A 62 -1.78 0.31 -2.00
C GLY A 62 -1.01 1.03 -0.90
N ARG A 63 -0.46 0.30 0.08
CA ARG A 63 0.32 0.92 1.17
C ARG A 63 1.65 1.49 0.67
N SER A 64 2.30 0.87 -0.32
CA SER A 64 3.54 1.40 -0.91
C SER A 64 3.28 2.71 -1.64
N LYS A 65 2.23 2.78 -2.44
CA LYS A 65 1.80 4.01 -3.14
C LYS A 65 1.38 5.11 -2.16
N ALA A 66 0.66 4.74 -1.10
CA ALA A 66 0.26 5.70 -0.06
C ALA A 66 1.46 6.29 0.66
N TYR A 67 2.45 5.47 1.02
CA TYR A 67 3.67 5.93 1.65
C TYR A 67 4.49 6.84 0.73
N GLU A 68 4.61 6.49 -0.55
CA GLU A 68 5.27 7.32 -1.56
C GLU A 68 4.56 8.69 -1.72
N ALA A 69 3.23 8.71 -1.77
CA ALA A 69 2.45 9.94 -1.84
C ALA A 69 2.68 10.84 -0.61
N ILE A 70 2.76 10.26 0.58
CA ILE A 70 3.06 11.01 1.82
C ILE A 70 4.46 11.64 1.75
N ILE A 71 5.48 10.90 1.28
CA ILE A 71 6.85 11.44 1.14
C ILE A 71 6.91 12.58 0.12
N LYS A 72 6.19 12.44 -1.00
CA LYS A 72 6.13 13.47 -2.04
C LYS A 72 5.24 14.66 -1.71
N GLY A 73 4.41 14.55 -0.66
CA GLY A 73 3.41 15.56 -0.31
C GLY A 73 2.23 15.61 -1.29
N GLU A 74 2.00 14.54 -2.03
CA GLU A 74 0.89 14.41 -2.96
C GLU A 74 -0.37 13.86 -2.26
N PRO A 75 -1.57 14.14 -2.77
CA PRO A 75 -2.78 13.54 -2.24
C PRO A 75 -2.78 12.03 -2.47
N ILE A 76 -3.18 11.28 -1.44
CA ILE A 76 -3.27 9.82 -1.53
C ILE A 76 -4.37 9.45 -2.54
N ARG A 77 -4.02 8.60 -3.50
CA ARG A 77 -4.95 8.12 -4.52
C ARG A 77 -6.05 7.25 -3.89
N LYS A 78 -7.12 7.09 -4.64
CA LYS A 78 -8.27 6.30 -4.23
C LYS A 78 -7.85 4.88 -3.77
N VAL A 79 -8.39 4.46 -2.64
CA VAL A 79 -8.14 3.15 -2.05
C VAL A 79 -8.82 2.06 -2.87
N ASN A 80 -8.17 0.93 -3.02
CA ASN A 80 -8.72 -0.24 -3.72
C ASN A 80 -9.86 -0.88 -2.91
N VAL A 81 -10.68 -1.65 -3.60
CA VAL A 81 -11.69 -2.51 -2.96
C VAL A 81 -10.96 -3.66 -2.24
N PRO A 82 -11.35 -4.02 -1.00
CA PRO A 82 -10.75 -5.15 -0.31
C PRO A 82 -10.88 -6.45 -1.10
N GLU A 83 -9.81 -7.27 -1.15
CA GLU A 83 -9.85 -8.52 -1.91
C GLU A 83 -10.87 -9.52 -1.35
N SER A 84 -11.10 -9.49 -0.03
CA SER A 84 -12.15 -10.29 0.61
C SER A 84 -13.55 -9.98 0.07
N PHE A 85 -13.83 -8.74 -0.29
CA PHE A 85 -15.08 -8.36 -0.92
C PHE A 85 -15.20 -8.92 -2.34
N ASN A 86 -14.13 -8.91 -3.11
CA ASN A 86 -14.09 -9.50 -4.45
C ASN A 86 -14.35 -11.01 -4.40
N VAL A 87 -13.81 -11.70 -3.41
CA VAL A 87 -14.08 -13.13 -3.17
C VAL A 87 -15.57 -13.34 -2.87
N LEU A 88 -16.15 -12.55 -1.98
CA LEU A 88 -17.57 -12.63 -1.65
C LEU A 88 -18.46 -12.46 -2.90
N VAL A 89 -18.18 -11.46 -3.72
CA VAL A 89 -18.92 -11.24 -4.98
C VAL A 89 -18.83 -12.44 -5.91
N ARG A 90 -17.65 -13.06 -6.03
CA ARG A 90 -17.46 -14.25 -6.85
C ARG A 90 -18.22 -15.45 -6.30
N GLU A 91 -18.24 -15.63 -4.98
CA GLU A 91 -19.02 -16.70 -4.34
C GLU A 91 -20.52 -16.52 -4.54
N LEU A 92 -21.04 -15.29 -4.42
CA LEU A 92 -22.43 -14.98 -4.72
C LEU A 92 -22.79 -15.26 -6.19
N LYS A 93 -21.92 -14.89 -7.12
CA LYS A 93 -22.07 -15.24 -8.54
C LYS A 93 -22.05 -16.75 -8.78
N GLY A 94 -21.24 -17.47 -8.01
CA GLY A 94 -21.23 -18.95 -8.02
C GLY A 94 -22.56 -19.58 -7.56
N LEU A 95 -23.31 -18.88 -6.74
CA LEU A 95 -24.67 -19.27 -6.32
C LEU A 95 -25.77 -18.78 -7.30
N CYS A 96 -25.39 -18.36 -8.50
CA CYS A 96 -26.30 -17.81 -9.51
C CYS A 96 -26.97 -16.49 -9.12
N LEU A 97 -26.40 -15.75 -8.17
CA LEU A 97 -26.82 -14.40 -7.82
C LEU A 97 -26.01 -13.38 -8.60
N ASP A 98 -26.66 -12.47 -9.30
CA ASP A 98 -25.96 -11.40 -9.98
C ASP A 98 -25.76 -10.22 -9.02
N VAL A 99 -24.50 -9.84 -8.82
CA VAL A 99 -24.11 -8.74 -7.94
C VAL A 99 -23.31 -7.73 -8.75
N GLU A 100 -23.83 -6.53 -8.85
CA GLU A 100 -23.22 -5.43 -9.58
C GLU A 100 -22.98 -4.22 -8.66
N LEU A 101 -21.82 -3.60 -8.78
CA LEU A 101 -21.51 -2.36 -8.10
C LEU A 101 -21.92 -1.19 -8.97
N LEU A 102 -22.81 -0.36 -8.48
CA LEU A 102 -23.27 0.83 -9.16
C LEU A 102 -22.78 2.09 -8.44
N LYS A 103 -22.28 3.05 -9.19
CA LYS A 103 -21.98 4.38 -8.71
C LYS A 103 -22.70 5.39 -9.61
N ASP A 104 -23.59 6.18 -9.03
CA ASP A 104 -24.41 7.16 -9.77
C ASP A 104 -25.18 6.53 -10.95
N GLY A 105 -25.62 5.26 -10.78
CA GLY A 105 -26.33 4.50 -11.80
C GLY A 105 -25.44 3.88 -12.90
N VAL A 106 -24.15 4.09 -12.85
CA VAL A 106 -23.18 3.50 -13.78
C VAL A 106 -22.49 2.30 -13.12
N ARG A 107 -22.37 1.20 -13.88
CA ARG A 107 -21.62 0.01 -13.42
C ARG A 107 -20.14 0.35 -13.23
N ILE A 108 -19.60 -0.05 -12.10
CA ILE A 108 -18.15 -0.02 -11.88
C ILE A 108 -17.62 -1.38 -12.33
N ASP A 109 -17.17 -1.47 -13.59
CA ASP A 109 -16.53 -2.68 -14.07
C ASP A 109 -15.16 -2.86 -13.42
N ASP A 110 -14.90 -4.08 -12.91
CA ASP A 110 -13.59 -4.50 -12.35
C ASP A 110 -12.41 -4.33 -13.33
N SER A 111 -12.71 -4.17 -14.61
CA SER A 111 -11.71 -3.99 -15.67
C SER A 111 -10.94 -2.67 -15.56
N SER A 112 -11.58 -1.61 -15.08
CA SER A 112 -10.93 -0.30 -14.93
C SER A 112 -9.92 -0.27 -13.77
N ALA A 113 -10.20 -1.00 -12.68
CA ALA A 113 -9.29 -1.11 -11.55
C ALA A 113 -8.05 -1.98 -11.87
N ARG A 114 -8.16 -2.92 -12.81
CA ARG A 114 -7.04 -3.77 -13.24
C ARG A 114 -6.14 -3.13 -14.28
N GLN A 115 -6.65 -2.22 -15.11
CA GLN A 115 -5.85 -1.53 -16.12
C GLN A 115 -4.83 -0.57 -15.51
N ASP A 116 -5.14 0.08 -14.40
CA ASP A 116 -4.19 0.95 -13.69
C ASP A 116 -3.02 0.18 -13.04
N SER A 117 -3.20 -1.09 -12.71
CA SER A 117 -2.13 -1.92 -12.15
C SER A 117 -1.19 -2.51 -13.20
N PHE A 118 -1.63 -2.61 -14.46
CA PHE A 118 -0.81 -3.16 -15.56
C PHE A 118 0.00 -2.09 -16.31
N GLN A 119 -0.44 -0.83 -16.29
CA GLN A 119 0.25 0.26 -17.00
C GLN A 119 1.48 0.80 -16.27
N THR A 120 1.80 0.34 -15.08
CA THR A 120 3.00 0.75 -14.33
C THR A 120 4.18 -0.23 -14.40
N ARG A 121 4.13 -1.24 -15.26
CA ARG A 121 5.36 -1.94 -15.63
C ARG A 121 5.97 -1.22 -16.83
N PRO A 122 7.14 -0.58 -16.67
CA PRO A 122 7.90 -0.16 -17.84
C PRO A 122 8.15 -1.40 -18.70
N PRO A 123 8.07 -1.31 -20.03
CA PRO A 123 8.34 -2.44 -20.89
C PRO A 123 9.72 -2.99 -20.56
N LEU A 124 9.80 -4.32 -20.35
CA LEU A 124 11.05 -5.06 -20.24
C LEU A 124 11.71 -5.11 -21.64
N THR A 125 12.01 -3.99 -22.19
CA THR A 125 12.78 -3.90 -23.43
C THR A 125 13.94 -2.98 -23.19
N GLU A 126 15.06 -3.59 -23.45
CA GLU A 126 16.42 -3.12 -23.52
C GLU A 126 17.22 -3.39 -22.25
N SER A 127 17.89 -4.54 -22.34
CA SER A 127 19.16 -4.79 -21.68
C SER A 127 20.02 -3.52 -21.77
N ARG A 128 20.03 -2.75 -20.69
CA ARG A 128 21.09 -1.79 -20.50
C ARG A 128 22.35 -2.61 -20.43
N THR A 129 23.05 -2.69 -21.53
CA THR A 129 24.42 -3.13 -21.58
C THR A 129 25.14 -2.40 -20.47
N MET A 130 25.66 -3.16 -19.51
CA MET A 130 26.65 -2.67 -18.57
C MET A 130 27.91 -2.44 -19.38
N ASP A 131 28.02 -1.30 -20.01
CA ASP A 131 29.22 -0.84 -20.61
C ASP A 131 29.58 0.52 -20.00
N GLU A 132 30.70 0.46 -19.27
CA GLU A 132 31.71 1.48 -19.23
C GLU A 132 31.27 2.86 -18.74
N ASP A 133 31.46 3.10 -17.44
CA ASP A 133 32.00 4.36 -16.93
C ASP A 133 31.99 4.41 -15.37
N ILE A 134 32.48 3.34 -14.74
CA ILE A 134 33.00 3.47 -13.38
C ILE A 134 34.50 3.48 -13.45
N VAL A 135 35.05 4.61 -13.90
CA VAL A 135 36.46 4.91 -13.73
C VAL A 135 36.65 5.35 -12.28
N TRP A 136 37.13 4.44 -11.46
CA TRP A 136 37.74 4.78 -10.19
C TRP A 136 39.14 5.35 -10.44
N GLY A 137 39.22 6.69 -10.62
CA GLY A 137 40.47 7.40 -10.61
C GLY A 137 40.74 7.98 -9.22
N PRO A 138 42.01 7.95 -8.76
CA PRO A 138 42.39 8.58 -7.49
C PRO A 138 42.21 10.10 -7.60
N SER A 139 41.59 10.70 -6.59
CA SER A 139 41.45 12.15 -6.46
C SER A 139 42.82 12.82 -6.32
N GLU A 140 43.27 13.51 -7.36
CA GLU A 140 44.40 14.42 -7.29
C GLU A 140 44.01 15.59 -6.35
N GLN A 141 44.71 15.64 -5.22
CA GLN A 141 44.73 16.79 -4.33
C GLN A 141 45.52 17.91 -5.04
N LYS A 142 44.84 18.96 -5.45
CA LYS A 142 45.48 20.21 -5.84
C LYS A 142 45.95 20.92 -4.58
N GLU A 143 47.28 21.02 -4.42
CA GLU A 143 47.93 21.92 -3.47
C GLU A 143 47.66 23.39 -3.85
N PRO A 144 47.49 24.30 -2.89
CA PRO A 144 47.34 25.72 -3.18
C PRO A 144 48.75 26.32 -3.49
N GLU A 145 48.90 26.90 -4.68
CA GLU A 145 50.02 27.76 -5.03
C GLU A 145 50.05 29.01 -4.15
N GLU A 146 51.11 29.14 -3.38
CA GLU A 146 51.47 30.38 -2.68
C GLU A 146 51.87 31.43 -3.71
N ALA A 147 51.19 32.58 -3.66
CA ALA A 147 51.55 33.77 -4.41
C ALA A 147 52.64 34.57 -3.64
N SER A 148 53.76 34.75 -4.28
CA SER A 148 54.76 35.76 -3.93
C SER A 148 54.43 37.10 -4.56
#